data_aae4fa9922a438b77fb49364cb140cf9
#
_entry.id   aae4fa9922a438b77fb49364cb140cf9
#
_cell.length_a   1.000
_cell.length_b   1.000
_cell.length_c   1.000
_cell.angle_alpha   90.00
_cell.angle_beta   90.00
_cell.angle_gamma   90.00
#
_symmetry.space_group_name_H-M   'P 1'
#
loop_
_entity.id
_entity.type
_entity.pdbx_description
1 polymer ?
#
loop_
_entity_poly.entity_id
_entity_poly.type
_entity_poly.pdbx_seq_one_letter_code
_entity_poly.pdbx_strand_id
1 'polypeptide(L)'
;HIYKNSFKPQAIINAIKTDPSLFIEIIRTIYKSTNKNYQKTKLADVDPMILYSLLHKYEIIPGLSKKGLDEKQFENWINKVLSETKRSGHLQNALYVIGEILSKRPPSEKGLYIDERIAKLLNVAKNKRMRDGYYIGTVNSEGIRTVDPTGKSELEKSILWRQRAKDMEALGLRYFAETLNSISRSHTYQAERDKKRGELDDYLDYQLI
;
A
#
# COMPACT_ATOMS: atom_id res chain seq x y z
N HIS A 1 -8.25 -18.90 -25.96
CA HIS A 1 -7.33 -17.76 -26.14
C HIS A 1 -8.05 -16.50 -25.74
N ILE A 2 -8.02 -16.15 -24.44
CA ILE A 2 -8.59 -14.91 -23.91
C ILE A 2 -7.47 -13.88 -23.95
N TYR A 3 -7.72 -12.81 -24.66
CA TYR A 3 -6.86 -11.65 -24.87
C TYR A 3 -6.27 -11.12 -23.55
N LYS A 4 -5.00 -11.45 -23.25
CA LYS A 4 -4.17 -10.72 -22.31
C LYS A 4 -3.62 -9.44 -22.99
N ASN A 5 -4.48 -8.62 -23.56
CA ASN A 5 -4.12 -7.24 -23.81
C ASN A 5 -4.23 -6.50 -22.47
N SER A 6 -3.11 -6.40 -21.77
CA SER A 6 -2.96 -5.54 -20.60
C SER A 6 -3.03 -4.08 -21.06
N PHE A 7 -4.24 -3.60 -21.35
CA PHE A 7 -4.47 -2.18 -21.57
C PHE A 7 -4.06 -1.46 -20.29
N LYS A 8 -2.89 -0.86 -20.31
CA LYS A 8 -2.44 0.04 -19.25
C LYS A 8 -3.04 1.41 -19.56
N PRO A 9 -4.00 1.92 -18.80
CA PRO A 9 -4.58 3.23 -19.01
C PRO A 9 -3.60 4.33 -18.59
N GLN A 10 -2.43 4.37 -19.27
CA GLN A 10 -1.29 5.20 -18.88
C GLN A 10 -1.65 6.70 -18.79
N ALA A 11 -2.50 7.17 -19.69
CA ALA A 11 -2.96 8.56 -19.67
C ALA A 11 -3.74 8.87 -18.37
N ILE A 12 -4.64 7.98 -17.96
CA ILE A 12 -5.43 8.15 -16.74
C ILE A 12 -4.53 8.05 -15.51
N ILE A 13 -3.59 7.09 -15.48
CA ILE A 13 -2.61 6.95 -14.40
C ILE A 13 -1.79 8.22 -14.25
N ASN A 14 -1.29 8.77 -15.34
CA ASN A 14 -0.53 10.02 -15.34
C ASN A 14 -1.42 11.20 -14.88
N ALA A 15 -2.67 11.26 -15.32
CA ALA A 15 -3.60 12.28 -14.86
C ALA A 15 -3.81 12.22 -13.34
N ILE A 16 -4.00 11.02 -12.76
CA ILE A 16 -4.16 10.85 -11.32
C ILE A 16 -2.88 11.28 -10.57
N LYS A 17 -1.69 10.97 -11.11
CA LYS A 17 -0.39 11.37 -10.50
C LYS A 17 -0.21 12.89 -10.47
N THR A 18 -0.70 13.59 -11.46
CA THR A 18 -0.48 15.04 -11.63
C THR A 18 -1.64 15.87 -11.10
N ASP A 19 -2.87 15.40 -11.24
CA ASP A 19 -4.07 16.11 -10.76
C ASP A 19 -4.77 15.33 -9.64
N PRO A 20 -4.66 15.79 -8.38
CA PRO A 20 -5.33 15.17 -7.24
C PRO A 20 -6.87 15.21 -7.35
N SER A 21 -7.44 16.07 -8.20
CA SER A 21 -8.89 16.20 -8.35
C SER A 21 -9.51 14.90 -8.89
N LEU A 22 -8.85 14.24 -9.84
CA LEU A 22 -9.32 12.95 -10.38
C LEU A 22 -9.28 11.85 -9.31
N PHE A 23 -8.20 11.78 -8.53
CA PHE A 23 -8.11 10.86 -7.40
C PHE A 23 -9.25 11.09 -6.39
N ILE A 24 -9.49 12.35 -6.03
CA ILE A 24 -10.55 12.74 -5.10
C ILE A 24 -11.92 12.29 -5.61
N GLU A 25 -12.22 12.53 -6.89
CA GLU A 25 -13.50 12.12 -7.50
C GLU A 25 -13.65 10.59 -7.52
N ILE A 26 -12.58 9.84 -7.79
CA ILE A 26 -12.61 8.37 -7.70
C ILE A 26 -12.93 7.93 -6.26
N ILE A 27 -12.23 8.46 -5.25
CA ILE A 27 -12.47 8.12 -3.84
C ILE A 27 -13.92 8.43 -3.45
N ARG A 28 -14.45 9.58 -3.87
CA ARG A 28 -15.84 9.99 -3.61
C ARG A 28 -16.86 9.08 -4.28
N THR A 29 -16.51 8.47 -5.39
CA THR A 29 -17.40 7.59 -6.16
C THR A 29 -17.45 6.19 -5.56
N ILE A 30 -16.29 5.62 -5.20
CA ILE A 30 -16.21 4.22 -4.76
C ILE A 30 -16.47 4.03 -3.26
N TYR A 31 -16.35 5.09 -2.46
CA TYR A 31 -16.55 5.00 -1.01
C TYR A 31 -17.73 5.83 -0.52
N LYS A 32 -18.38 5.32 0.52
CA LYS A 32 -19.48 6.03 1.17
C LYS A 32 -18.94 7.19 2.03
N SER A 33 -19.57 8.36 1.89
CA SER A 33 -19.29 9.53 2.72
C SER A 33 -19.76 9.35 4.15
N THR A 34 -19.01 9.85 5.13
CA THR A 34 -19.48 10.06 6.51
C THR A 34 -20.28 11.35 6.64
N ASN A 35 -20.24 12.25 5.65
CA ASN A 35 -21.03 13.46 5.60
C ASN A 35 -22.40 13.16 4.94
N LYS A 36 -23.49 13.23 5.72
CA LYS A 36 -24.85 12.91 5.26
C LYS A 36 -25.36 13.83 4.15
N ASN A 37 -24.83 15.04 4.06
CA ASN A 37 -25.22 16.06 3.07
C ASN A 37 -24.36 16.02 1.80
N TYR A 38 -23.50 15.01 1.65
CA TYR A 38 -22.63 14.91 0.50
C TYR A 38 -23.41 14.53 -0.76
N GLN A 39 -23.27 15.31 -1.83
CA GLN A 39 -23.93 15.06 -3.12
C GLN A 39 -23.07 14.12 -3.99
N LYS A 40 -23.75 13.41 -4.93
CA LYS A 40 -23.08 12.49 -5.90
C LYS A 40 -22.01 13.18 -6.72
N THR A 41 -21.02 12.40 -7.10
CA THR A 41 -19.85 12.82 -7.87
C THR A 41 -20.11 12.84 -9.38
N LYS A 42 -19.22 13.48 -10.13
CA LYS A 42 -19.24 13.51 -11.60
C LYS A 42 -19.01 12.14 -12.25
N LEU A 43 -18.44 11.19 -11.51
CA LEU A 43 -18.13 9.83 -11.98
C LEU A 43 -19.19 8.80 -11.58
N ALA A 44 -20.39 9.23 -11.17
CA ALA A 44 -21.45 8.35 -10.68
C ALA A 44 -21.89 7.28 -11.69
N ASP A 45 -21.72 7.54 -12.99
CA ASP A 45 -22.10 6.63 -14.08
C ASP A 45 -20.96 5.67 -14.48
N VAL A 46 -19.78 5.80 -13.89
CA VAL A 46 -18.64 4.91 -14.15
C VAL A 46 -18.71 3.71 -13.22
N ASP A 47 -18.48 2.50 -13.77
CA ASP A 47 -18.43 1.28 -12.98
C ASP A 47 -17.41 1.42 -11.84
N PRO A 48 -17.84 1.34 -10.57
CA PRO A 48 -16.96 1.44 -9.40
C PRO A 48 -15.80 0.43 -9.40
N MET A 49 -15.99 -0.75 -10.01
CA MET A 49 -14.93 -1.78 -10.09
C MET A 49 -13.78 -1.35 -11.00
N ILE A 50 -14.07 -0.62 -12.06
CA ILE A 50 -13.04 -0.05 -12.95
C ILE A 50 -12.23 0.99 -12.15
N LEU A 51 -12.91 1.90 -11.47
CA LEU A 51 -12.28 2.94 -10.65
C LEU A 51 -11.44 2.36 -9.51
N TYR A 52 -11.97 1.35 -8.82
CA TYR A 52 -11.25 0.60 -7.80
C TYR A 52 -9.98 -0.03 -8.37
N SER A 53 -10.10 -0.72 -9.51
CA SER A 53 -8.97 -1.35 -10.19
C SER A 53 -7.88 -0.35 -10.59
N LEU A 54 -8.24 0.86 -11.00
CA LEU A 54 -7.27 1.92 -11.31
C LEU A 54 -6.41 2.28 -10.09
N LEU A 55 -7.01 2.43 -8.91
CA LEU A 55 -6.28 2.80 -7.70
C LEU A 55 -5.42 1.67 -7.15
N HIS A 56 -5.88 0.42 -7.24
CA HIS A 56 -5.24 -0.71 -6.56
C HIS A 56 -4.26 -1.50 -7.44
N LYS A 57 -4.43 -1.52 -8.79
CA LYS A 57 -3.55 -2.29 -9.68
C LYS A 57 -2.32 -1.55 -10.15
N TYR A 58 -2.35 -0.21 -10.19
CA TYR A 58 -1.31 0.57 -10.83
C TYR A 58 -0.48 1.37 -9.83
N GLU A 59 0.76 1.64 -10.19
CA GLU A 59 1.65 2.50 -9.43
C GLU A 59 1.28 3.97 -9.68
N ILE A 60 0.64 4.60 -8.68
CA ILE A 60 0.16 5.98 -8.74
C ILE A 60 0.84 6.80 -7.64
N ILE A 61 2.16 6.90 -7.67
CA ILE A 61 2.87 7.73 -6.68
C ILE A 61 2.95 9.16 -7.21
N PRO A 62 2.27 10.13 -6.55
CA PRO A 62 2.27 11.52 -7.00
C PRO A 62 3.68 12.10 -6.99
N GLY A 63 4.03 12.90 -7.98
CA GLY A 63 5.36 13.51 -8.06
C GLY A 63 6.49 12.56 -8.44
N LEU A 64 6.26 11.24 -8.53
CA LEU A 64 7.29 10.28 -8.90
C LEU A 64 7.54 10.28 -10.41
N SER A 65 8.79 10.54 -10.79
CA SER A 65 9.31 10.52 -12.15
C SER A 65 10.59 9.68 -12.24
N LYS A 66 11.17 9.56 -13.46
CA LYS A 66 12.49 8.95 -13.66
C LYS A 66 13.62 9.71 -12.95
N LYS A 67 13.41 10.99 -12.59
CA LYS A 67 14.37 11.85 -11.88
C LYS A 67 14.23 11.78 -10.35
N GLY A 68 13.39 10.88 -9.83
CA GLY A 68 13.05 10.77 -8.42
C GLY A 68 11.71 11.42 -8.07
N LEU A 69 11.49 11.64 -6.78
CA LEU A 69 10.26 12.21 -6.22
C LEU A 69 10.36 13.74 -6.16
N ASP A 70 9.48 14.43 -6.90
CA ASP A 70 9.29 15.88 -6.77
C ASP A 70 8.55 16.18 -5.46
N GLU A 71 9.26 16.77 -4.49
CA GLU A 71 8.76 17.06 -3.16
C GLU A 71 7.56 18.00 -3.17
N LYS A 72 7.67 19.11 -3.90
CA LYS A 72 6.62 20.13 -3.98
C LYS A 72 5.34 19.58 -4.61
N GLN A 73 5.48 18.82 -5.69
CA GLN A 73 4.33 18.19 -6.34
C GLN A 73 3.69 17.13 -5.43
N PHE A 74 4.51 16.30 -4.76
CA PHE A 74 4.04 15.30 -3.82
C PHE A 74 3.26 15.92 -2.66
N GLU A 75 3.85 16.91 -1.98
CA GLU A 75 3.20 17.57 -0.83
C GLU A 75 1.92 18.29 -1.23
N ASN A 76 1.92 19.03 -2.33
CA ASN A 76 0.74 19.74 -2.82
C ASN A 76 -0.39 18.76 -3.14
N TRP A 77 -0.07 17.63 -3.78
CA TRP A 77 -1.04 16.58 -4.10
C TRP A 77 -1.64 16.00 -2.82
N ILE A 78 -0.81 15.57 -1.88
CA ILE A 78 -1.24 15.01 -0.59
C ILE A 78 -2.13 16.00 0.17
N ASN A 79 -1.67 17.25 0.32
CA ASN A 79 -2.40 18.25 1.08
C ASN A 79 -3.78 18.54 0.46
N LYS A 80 -3.87 18.64 -0.86
CA LYS A 80 -5.15 18.85 -1.56
C LYS A 80 -6.09 17.67 -1.36
N VAL A 81 -5.60 16.43 -1.49
CA VAL A 81 -6.41 15.24 -1.26
C VAL A 81 -6.93 15.21 0.17
N LEU A 82 -6.08 15.40 1.17
CA LEU A 82 -6.48 15.33 2.57
C LEU A 82 -7.50 16.42 2.92
N SER A 83 -7.32 17.64 2.44
CA SER A 83 -8.26 18.75 2.70
C SER A 83 -9.63 18.52 2.07
N GLU A 84 -9.65 18.12 0.78
CA GLU A 84 -10.90 17.91 0.04
C GLU A 84 -11.68 16.67 0.54
N THR A 85 -10.97 15.59 0.83
CA THR A 85 -11.62 14.36 1.32
C THR A 85 -12.08 14.51 2.78
N LYS A 86 -11.43 15.36 3.58
CA LYS A 86 -11.93 15.75 4.91
C LYS A 86 -13.26 16.49 4.79
N ARG A 87 -13.36 17.47 3.89
CA ARG A 87 -14.57 18.25 3.64
C ARG A 87 -15.74 17.37 3.18
N SER A 88 -15.46 16.40 2.33
CA SER A 88 -16.46 15.49 1.76
C SER A 88 -16.74 14.24 2.62
N GLY A 89 -16.12 14.09 3.79
CA GLY A 89 -16.34 12.95 4.67
C GLY A 89 -15.73 11.63 4.20
N HIS A 90 -14.67 11.68 3.34
CA HIS A 90 -13.99 10.50 2.80
C HIS A 90 -12.53 10.38 3.29
N LEU A 91 -12.11 11.18 4.27
CA LEU A 91 -10.72 11.25 4.70
C LEU A 91 -10.12 9.89 5.06
N GLN A 92 -10.86 9.06 5.79
CA GLN A 92 -10.33 7.76 6.25
C GLN A 92 -10.08 6.80 5.10
N ASN A 93 -10.95 6.82 4.09
CA ASN A 93 -10.78 6.01 2.89
C ASN A 93 -9.61 6.52 2.04
N ALA A 94 -9.49 7.84 1.88
CA ALA A 94 -8.37 8.45 1.16
C ALA A 94 -7.02 8.14 1.83
N LEU A 95 -6.93 8.27 3.16
CA LEU A 95 -5.72 7.90 3.91
C LEU A 95 -5.33 6.44 3.67
N TYR A 96 -6.31 5.52 3.73
CA TYR A 96 -6.06 4.10 3.51
C TYR A 96 -5.52 3.83 2.10
N VAL A 97 -6.20 4.34 1.06
CA VAL A 97 -5.79 4.15 -0.33
C VAL A 97 -4.43 4.79 -0.63
N ILE A 98 -4.16 5.98 -0.07
CA ILE A 98 -2.83 6.60 -0.17
C ILE A 98 -1.77 5.66 0.42
N GLY A 99 -2.02 5.06 1.57
CA GLY A 99 -1.11 4.09 2.18
C GLY A 99 -0.81 2.91 1.26
N GLU A 100 -1.82 2.30 0.65
CA GLU A 100 -1.65 1.21 -0.32
C GLU A 100 -0.84 1.65 -1.55
N ILE A 101 -1.06 2.86 -2.05
CA ILE A 101 -0.27 3.42 -3.16
C ILE A 101 1.19 3.58 -2.76
N LEU A 102 1.46 4.13 -1.57
CA LEU A 102 2.81 4.38 -1.08
C LEU A 102 3.58 3.08 -0.76
N SER A 103 2.88 1.96 -0.51
CA SER A 103 3.54 0.66 -0.29
C SER A 103 4.28 0.14 -1.53
N LYS A 104 4.00 0.68 -2.72
CA LYS A 104 4.65 0.30 -3.98
C LYS A 104 6.10 0.81 -4.13
N ARG A 105 6.63 1.43 -3.09
CA ARG A 105 8.06 1.67 -2.84
C ARG A 105 8.76 2.43 -3.96
N PRO A 106 8.64 3.75 -4.00
CA PRO A 106 9.50 4.53 -4.87
C PRO A 106 10.98 4.35 -4.46
N PRO A 107 11.90 4.33 -5.41
CA PRO A 107 13.33 4.26 -5.10
C PRO A 107 13.74 5.42 -4.19
N SER A 108 14.63 5.13 -3.23
CA SER A 108 15.22 6.14 -2.38
C SER A 108 16.56 6.59 -2.95
N GLU A 109 16.77 7.89 -3.03
CA GLU A 109 18.04 8.49 -3.46
C GLU A 109 19.16 8.32 -2.42
N LYS A 110 18.80 8.02 -1.15
CA LYS A 110 19.73 7.96 -0.01
C LYS A 110 20.02 6.54 0.49
N GLY A 111 19.77 5.52 -0.31
CA GLY A 111 20.02 4.13 0.08
C GLY A 111 19.00 3.55 1.06
N LEU A 112 18.03 4.31 1.54
CA LEU A 112 16.90 3.81 2.30
C LEU A 112 15.99 3.01 1.37
N TYR A 113 15.26 2.02 1.90
CA TYR A 113 14.32 1.24 1.10
C TYR A 113 13.06 2.00 0.69
N ILE A 114 12.82 3.19 1.26
CA ILE A 114 11.70 4.08 0.96
C ILE A 114 12.19 5.53 0.99
N ASP A 115 11.59 6.41 0.18
CA ASP A 115 11.88 7.84 0.21
C ASP A 115 11.57 8.43 1.60
N GLU A 116 12.49 9.24 2.12
CA GLU A 116 12.40 9.82 3.48
C GLU A 116 11.14 10.68 3.67
N ARG A 117 10.70 11.39 2.63
CA ARG A 117 9.49 12.23 2.66
C ARG A 117 8.23 11.39 2.85
N ILE A 118 8.17 10.24 2.18
CA ILE A 118 7.10 9.26 2.33
C ILE A 118 7.14 8.65 3.74
N ALA A 119 8.32 8.29 4.23
CA ALA A 119 8.49 7.76 5.58
C ALA A 119 8.02 8.78 6.64
N LYS A 120 8.38 10.06 6.50
CA LYS A 120 7.92 11.14 7.38
C LYS A 120 6.41 11.32 7.34
N LEU A 121 5.79 11.27 6.15
CA LEU A 121 4.32 11.34 6.01
C LEU A 121 3.64 10.18 6.72
N LEU A 122 4.14 8.95 6.55
CA LEU A 122 3.64 7.75 7.24
C LEU A 122 3.86 7.83 8.76
N ASN A 123 4.91 8.52 9.22
CA ASN A 123 5.21 8.67 10.64
C ASN A 123 4.31 9.66 11.38
N VAL A 124 3.49 10.46 10.69
CA VAL A 124 2.57 11.39 11.37
C VAL A 124 1.54 10.62 12.19
N ALA A 125 1.42 10.92 13.49
CA ALA A 125 0.57 10.19 14.43
C ALA A 125 -0.88 10.02 13.93
N LYS A 126 -1.49 11.10 13.42
CA LYS A 126 -2.88 11.12 12.90
C LYS A 126 -3.05 10.30 11.60
N ASN A 127 -1.98 9.90 10.94
CA ASN A 127 -2.01 9.13 9.69
C ASN A 127 -2.04 7.60 9.94
N LYS A 128 -2.56 7.16 11.10
CA LYS A 128 -2.68 5.72 11.41
C LYS A 128 -3.37 4.96 10.28
N ARG A 129 -4.47 5.49 9.75
CA ARG A 129 -5.20 4.83 8.67
C ARG A 129 -4.40 4.70 7.37
N MET A 130 -3.49 5.64 7.11
CA MET A 130 -2.55 5.55 5.99
C MET A 130 -1.52 4.41 6.22
N ARG A 131 -1.04 4.24 7.46
CA ARG A 131 -0.17 3.11 7.82
C ARG A 131 -0.87 1.75 7.71
N ASP A 132 -2.17 1.69 8.06
CA ASP A 132 -2.97 0.47 7.87
C ASP A 132 -3.02 0.09 6.37
N GLY A 133 -3.25 1.07 5.49
CA GLY A 133 -3.21 0.88 4.04
C GLY A 133 -1.82 0.47 3.55
N TYR A 134 -0.76 1.09 4.05
CA TYR A 134 0.62 0.72 3.72
C TYR A 134 0.94 -0.74 4.09
N TYR A 135 0.53 -1.17 5.28
CA TYR A 135 0.68 -2.56 5.72
C TYR A 135 -0.03 -3.52 4.77
N ILE A 136 -1.30 -3.29 4.50
CA ILE A 136 -2.11 -4.16 3.62
C ILE A 136 -1.57 -4.16 2.18
N GLY A 137 -1.22 -3.00 1.64
CA GLY A 137 -0.64 -2.89 0.30
C GLY A 137 0.69 -3.62 0.18
N THR A 138 1.53 -3.59 1.22
CA THR A 138 2.78 -4.34 1.27
C THR A 138 2.53 -5.85 1.27
N VAL A 139 1.66 -6.35 2.14
CA VAL A 139 1.36 -7.78 2.24
C VAL A 139 0.71 -8.30 0.95
N ASN A 140 -0.24 -7.55 0.38
CA ASN A 140 -0.90 -7.94 -0.86
C ASN A 140 0.02 -7.88 -2.09
N SER A 141 1.07 -7.07 -2.08
CA SER A 141 2.02 -6.95 -3.20
C SER A 141 2.88 -8.21 -3.41
N GLU A 142 2.93 -9.10 -2.43
CA GLU A 142 3.69 -10.35 -2.50
C GLU A 142 3.02 -11.41 -3.40
N GLY A 143 1.74 -11.23 -3.72
CA GLY A 143 1.01 -12.09 -4.64
C GLY A 143 0.80 -13.51 -4.12
N ILE A 144 0.59 -14.44 -5.07
CA ILE A 144 0.51 -15.87 -4.77
C ILE A 144 1.94 -16.37 -4.53
N ARG A 145 2.18 -16.96 -3.37
CA ARG A 145 3.48 -17.52 -2.98
C ARG A 145 3.46 -19.05 -3.02
N THR A 146 4.57 -19.64 -3.36
CA THR A 146 4.83 -21.06 -3.10
C THR A 146 5.08 -21.21 -1.59
N VAL A 147 4.38 -22.16 -0.96
CA VAL A 147 4.60 -22.49 0.46
C VAL A 147 5.95 -23.16 0.61
N ASP A 148 6.80 -22.62 1.46
CA ASP A 148 8.06 -23.24 1.86
C ASP A 148 7.82 -24.03 3.17
N PRO A 149 7.78 -25.37 3.13
CA PRO A 149 7.47 -26.18 4.31
C PRO A 149 8.50 -26.04 5.44
N THR A 150 9.68 -25.48 5.15
CA THR A 150 10.68 -25.17 6.18
C THR A 150 10.42 -23.82 6.89
N GLY A 151 9.58 -22.98 6.31
CA GLY A 151 9.31 -21.60 6.78
C GLY A 151 10.48 -20.65 6.59
N LYS A 152 11.59 -21.08 6.00
CA LYS A 152 12.84 -20.28 5.91
C LYS A 152 12.64 -19.01 5.09
N SER A 153 11.97 -19.09 3.95
CA SER A 153 11.70 -17.95 3.07
C SER A 153 10.96 -16.81 3.80
N GLU A 154 9.93 -17.16 4.58
CA GLU A 154 9.17 -16.17 5.33
C GLU A 154 9.95 -15.61 6.53
N LEU A 155 10.81 -16.44 7.15
CA LEU A 155 11.69 -15.97 8.22
C LEU A 155 12.73 -14.94 7.70
N GLU A 156 13.30 -15.17 6.53
CA GLU A 156 14.23 -14.22 5.89
C GLU A 156 13.54 -12.88 5.62
N LYS A 157 12.31 -12.88 5.12
CA LYS A 157 11.51 -11.66 4.96
C LYS A 157 11.25 -10.96 6.30
N SER A 158 10.90 -11.72 7.35
CA SER A 158 10.70 -11.17 8.68
C SER A 158 11.93 -10.44 9.20
N ILE A 159 13.13 -11.03 9.03
CA ILE A 159 14.41 -10.42 9.43
C ILE A 159 14.63 -9.11 8.65
N LEU A 160 14.40 -9.12 7.34
CA LEU A 160 14.55 -7.94 6.49
C LEU A 160 13.63 -6.79 6.94
N TRP A 161 12.34 -7.09 7.20
CA TRP A 161 11.39 -6.07 7.65
C TRP A 161 11.72 -5.54 9.04
N ARG A 162 12.24 -6.39 9.94
CA ARG A 162 12.73 -5.95 11.25
C ARG A 162 13.93 -5.01 11.13
N GLN A 163 14.85 -5.27 10.21
CA GLN A 163 15.97 -4.36 9.98
C GLN A 163 15.49 -3.01 9.46
N ARG A 164 14.57 -2.98 8.50
CA ARG A 164 13.95 -1.74 8.00
C ARG A 164 13.25 -0.95 9.11
N ALA A 165 12.59 -1.64 10.04
CA ALA A 165 11.97 -0.98 11.20
C ALA A 165 13.03 -0.31 12.08
N LYS A 166 14.14 -0.98 12.39
CA LYS A 166 15.26 -0.40 13.16
C LYS A 166 15.86 0.82 12.48
N ASP A 167 16.01 0.79 11.15
CA ASP A 167 16.51 1.94 10.38
C ASP A 167 15.56 3.15 10.54
N MET A 168 14.24 2.92 10.51
CA MET A 168 13.25 3.99 10.74
C MET A 168 13.26 4.49 12.20
N GLU A 169 13.44 3.60 13.18
CA GLU A 169 13.59 3.98 14.59
C GLU A 169 14.82 4.87 14.82
N ALA A 170 15.94 4.52 14.19
CA ALA A 170 17.17 5.31 14.26
C ALA A 170 17.00 6.73 13.69
N LEU A 171 16.06 6.92 12.72
CA LEU A 171 15.66 8.22 12.18
C LEU A 171 14.57 8.92 13.01
N GLY A 172 14.15 8.34 14.16
CA GLY A 172 13.07 8.87 15.00
C GLY A 172 11.65 8.65 14.43
N LEU A 173 11.49 7.81 13.42
CA LEU A 173 10.22 7.57 12.72
C LEU A 173 9.43 6.40 13.36
N ARG A 174 9.13 6.52 14.66
CA ARG A 174 8.60 5.43 15.51
C ARG A 174 7.26 4.86 15.06
N TYR A 175 6.30 5.70 14.65
CA TYR A 175 4.99 5.20 14.20
C TYR A 175 5.09 4.40 12.92
N PHE A 176 5.97 4.78 12.02
CA PHE A 176 6.20 4.03 10.80
C PHE A 176 7.01 2.77 11.06
N ALA A 177 8.03 2.83 11.90
CA ALA A 177 8.79 1.67 12.34
C ALA A 177 7.90 0.58 12.95
N GLU A 178 6.90 0.94 13.78
CA GLU A 178 5.95 -0.01 14.33
C GLU A 178 5.10 -0.70 13.24
N THR A 179 4.76 0.01 12.16
CA THR A 179 4.09 -0.60 11.01
C THR A 179 4.98 -1.65 10.34
N LEU A 180 6.27 -1.37 10.18
CA LEU A 180 7.24 -2.32 9.60
C LEU A 180 7.47 -3.52 10.52
N ASN A 181 7.52 -3.30 11.84
CA ASN A 181 7.55 -4.38 12.83
C ASN A 181 6.31 -5.27 12.74
N SER A 182 5.13 -4.71 12.44
CA SER A 182 3.91 -5.48 12.23
C SER A 182 3.99 -6.35 10.98
N ILE A 183 4.60 -5.87 9.89
CA ILE A 183 4.87 -6.67 8.69
C ILE A 183 5.85 -7.81 9.04
N SER A 184 6.93 -7.52 9.77
CA SER A 184 7.88 -8.54 10.24
C SER A 184 7.19 -9.65 11.03
N ARG A 185 6.32 -9.29 12.00
CA ARG A 185 5.55 -10.26 12.80
C ARG A 185 4.61 -11.10 11.94
N SER A 186 3.99 -10.52 10.91
CA SER A 186 3.15 -11.28 9.98
C SER A 186 3.94 -12.36 9.25
N HIS A 187 5.15 -12.07 8.79
CA HIS A 187 6.04 -13.06 8.16
C HIS A 187 6.52 -14.13 9.15
N THR A 188 6.86 -13.75 10.40
CA THR A 188 7.20 -14.74 11.44
C THR A 188 6.06 -15.72 11.66
N TYR A 189 4.83 -15.21 11.80
CA TYR A 189 3.65 -16.06 11.97
C TYR A 189 3.41 -16.99 10.77
N GLN A 190 3.64 -16.50 9.57
CA GLN A 190 3.53 -17.32 8.37
C GLN A 190 4.60 -18.41 8.30
N ALA A 191 5.84 -18.09 8.66
CA ALA A 191 6.93 -19.07 8.74
C ALA A 191 6.61 -20.23 9.69
N GLU A 192 6.10 -19.92 10.89
CA GLU A 192 5.68 -20.91 11.87
C GLU A 192 4.52 -21.80 11.35
N ARG A 193 3.58 -21.19 10.65
CA ARG A 193 2.44 -21.90 10.05
C ARG A 193 2.87 -22.85 8.93
N ASP A 194 3.77 -22.39 8.07
CA ASP A 194 4.28 -23.19 6.96
C ASP A 194 5.08 -24.40 7.47
N LYS A 195 5.94 -24.17 8.49
CA LYS A 195 6.69 -25.23 9.15
C LYS A 195 5.77 -26.29 9.77
N LYS A 196 4.75 -25.90 10.53
CA LYS A 196 3.78 -26.83 11.12
C LYS A 196 3.05 -27.63 10.05
N ARG A 197 2.73 -27.02 8.91
CA ARG A 197 2.10 -27.70 7.79
C ARG A 197 3.02 -28.74 7.17
N GLY A 198 4.30 -28.41 6.93
CA GLY A 198 5.30 -29.33 6.44
C GLY A 198 5.47 -30.55 7.35
N GLU A 199 5.57 -30.34 8.67
CA GLU A 199 5.67 -31.41 9.66
C GLU A 199 4.45 -32.35 9.64
N LEU A 200 3.25 -31.82 9.37
CA LEU A 200 2.02 -32.64 9.23
C LEU A 200 1.99 -33.42 7.93
N ASP A 201 2.40 -32.83 6.82
CA ASP A 201 2.44 -33.50 5.53
C ASP A 201 3.46 -34.66 5.57
N ASP A 202 4.65 -34.45 6.14
CA ASP A 202 5.65 -35.51 6.37
C ASP A 202 5.09 -36.66 7.25
N TYR A 203 4.36 -36.34 8.32
CA TYR A 203 3.76 -37.36 9.21
C TYR A 203 2.72 -38.23 8.48
N LEU A 204 1.90 -37.62 7.62
CA LEU A 204 0.87 -38.37 6.84
C LEU A 204 1.51 -39.27 5.81
N ASP A 205 2.59 -38.86 5.16
CA ASP A 205 3.32 -39.70 4.19
C ASP A 205 3.95 -40.93 4.84
N TYR A 206 4.43 -40.83 6.10
CA TYR A 206 4.95 -41.96 6.87
C TYR A 206 3.88 -42.99 7.24
N GLN A 207 2.60 -42.62 7.31
CA GLN A 207 1.51 -43.56 7.65
C GLN A 207 0.95 -44.32 6.43
N LEU A 208 1.33 -43.91 5.22
CA LEU A 208 0.84 -44.53 3.98
C LEU A 208 1.82 -45.56 3.38
N ILE A 209 2.95 -45.79 4.05
CA ILE A 209 3.97 -46.82 3.71
C ILE A 209 3.86 -47.98 4.68
#